data_7f1e9da478b5c49428f7fb4d9b4ef592
#
_entry.id   7f1e9da478b5c49428f7fb4d9b4ef592
#
_cell.length_a   1.000
_cell.length_b   1.000
_cell.length_c   1.000
_cell.angle_alpha   90.00
_cell.angle_beta   90.00
_cell.angle_gamma   90.00
#
_symmetry.space_group_name_H-M   'P 1'
#
loop_
_entity.id
_entity.type
_entity.pdbx_description
1 polymer ?
#
loop_
_entity_poly.entity_id
_entity_poly.type
_entity_poly.pdbx_seq_one_letter_code
_entity_poly.pdbx_strand_id
1 'polypeptide(L)'
;MNRLKTILFLGFLMISLGSWGQMGVDGAEAPLEDDQNVFKDGEWFQFRIHYGFFNASYVTLSLEADTINEVPVFHAKGYGTTTGLARLFYKVEDYYDSYFSQENGLPLWFIRNINEGGYTKDLEIRFDHEKKIAKINDKKKEKKQEIKVNPNAHDLISAFYHLRNINDTSAMNLGESVEINMFFDAENYLFKLKYLGVETLNTKFGKVRCRKYIPYVQSGRVFKEQESVTLWVSDDENKIPIRFQADLTVGAIKCDLENFKNLKHPFEIKL
;
A
#
# COMPACT_ATOMS: atom_id res chain seq x y z
N MET A 1 12.93 -19.72 -10.89
CA MET A 1 13.74 -18.64 -10.31
C MET A 1 13.03 -17.29 -10.29
N ASN A 2 12.06 -17.02 -11.17
CA ASN A 2 11.30 -15.76 -11.18
C ASN A 2 10.21 -15.64 -10.10
N ARG A 3 9.72 -16.76 -9.54
CA ARG A 3 8.64 -16.74 -8.52
C ARG A 3 9.10 -16.29 -7.13
N LEU A 4 10.36 -16.51 -6.78
CA LEU A 4 10.91 -16.07 -5.48
C LEU A 4 11.15 -14.56 -5.42
N LYS A 5 11.46 -13.93 -6.57
CA LYS A 5 11.59 -12.46 -6.68
C LYS A 5 10.28 -11.72 -6.42
N THR A 6 9.16 -12.34 -6.79
CA THR A 6 7.81 -11.81 -6.61
C THR A 6 7.32 -11.93 -5.16
N ILE A 7 7.78 -12.93 -4.42
CA ILE A 7 7.29 -13.27 -3.09
C ILE A 7 7.89 -12.35 -2.01
N LEU A 8 9.14 -11.92 -2.14
CA LEU A 8 9.77 -10.97 -1.21
C LEU A 8 9.15 -9.56 -1.31
N PHE A 9 8.52 -9.25 -2.44
CA PHE A 9 7.82 -7.99 -2.70
C PHE A 9 6.32 -8.02 -2.36
N LEU A 10 5.73 -9.19 -2.14
CA LEU A 10 4.30 -9.38 -1.80
C LEU A 10 3.90 -8.89 -0.41
N GLY A 11 4.84 -8.46 0.42
CA GLY A 11 4.54 -7.64 1.60
C GLY A 11 3.98 -6.26 1.22
N PHE A 12 4.27 -5.79 -0.02
CA PHE A 12 3.84 -4.51 -0.55
C PHE A 12 3.56 -4.57 -2.05
N LEU A 13 2.64 -5.41 -2.48
CA LEU A 13 2.01 -5.35 -3.81
C LEU A 13 2.74 -5.96 -5.02
N MET A 14 2.03 -6.81 -5.62
CA MET A 14 1.51 -6.96 -7.00
C MET A 14 2.47 -7.08 -8.18
N ILE A 15 2.25 -8.22 -8.81
CA ILE A 15 2.84 -8.74 -10.03
C ILE A 15 2.33 -7.96 -11.25
N SER A 16 3.26 -7.57 -12.10
CA SER A 16 3.01 -7.11 -13.46
C SER A 16 2.51 -8.23 -14.37
N LEU A 17 1.48 -8.00 -15.15
CA LEU A 17 1.27 -8.56 -16.50
C LEU A 17 0.13 -7.84 -17.24
N GLY A 18 0.50 -7.16 -18.32
CA GLY A 18 -0.17 -7.08 -19.63
C GLY A 18 -1.55 -6.42 -19.75
N SER A 19 -1.53 -5.18 -20.18
CA SER A 19 -2.32 -4.38 -21.16
C SER A 19 -3.83 -4.57 -21.39
N TRP A 20 -4.50 -3.40 -21.47
CA TRP A 20 -5.69 -2.91 -22.21
C TRP A 20 -7.07 -3.03 -21.58
N GLY A 21 -7.71 -1.85 -21.44
CA GLY A 21 -9.14 -1.62 -21.48
C GLY A 21 -9.73 -0.70 -20.41
N GLN A 22 -10.05 0.54 -20.80
CA GLN A 22 -10.72 1.58 -19.99
C GLN A 22 -12.19 1.29 -19.75
N MET A 23 -12.69 1.57 -18.54
CA MET A 23 -14.02 2.15 -18.28
C MET A 23 -13.98 2.92 -16.96
N GLY A 24 -14.46 4.17 -16.97
CA GLY A 24 -14.42 5.08 -15.85
C GLY A 24 -15.67 4.96 -14.96
N VAL A 25 -15.49 5.29 -13.70
CA VAL A 25 -16.57 5.66 -12.78
C VAL A 25 -16.26 7.09 -12.32
N ASP A 26 -17.16 8.03 -12.66
CA ASP A 26 -17.10 9.42 -12.18
C ASP A 26 -17.73 9.49 -10.78
N GLY A 27 -16.92 9.83 -9.78
CA GLY A 27 -17.35 10.23 -8.46
C GLY A 27 -16.39 11.30 -7.93
N ALA A 28 -16.84 12.54 -7.81
CA ALA A 28 -16.08 13.58 -7.12
C ALA A 28 -16.19 13.33 -5.61
N GLU A 29 -15.07 13.01 -4.97
CA GLU A 29 -15.00 12.97 -3.49
C GLU A 29 -14.97 14.39 -2.94
N ALA A 30 -15.70 14.62 -1.82
CA ALA A 30 -15.72 15.90 -1.12
C ALA A 30 -14.34 16.14 -0.44
N PRO A 31 -13.92 17.42 -0.25
CA PRO A 31 -12.69 17.75 0.47
C PRO A 31 -12.72 17.18 1.89
N LEU A 32 -11.61 16.58 2.32
CA LEU A 32 -11.45 16.11 3.70
C LEU A 32 -11.16 17.31 4.60
N GLU A 33 -11.98 17.55 5.63
CA GLU A 33 -11.59 18.47 6.70
C GLU A 33 -10.44 17.85 7.51
N ASP A 34 -9.52 18.66 8.03
CA ASP A 34 -8.28 18.25 8.73
C ASP A 34 -8.51 17.27 9.91
N ASP A 35 -9.73 17.22 10.42
CA ASP A 35 -10.15 16.31 11.50
C ASP A 35 -10.67 14.94 11.01
N GLN A 36 -10.83 14.72 9.72
CA GLN A 36 -11.41 13.48 9.16
C GLN A 36 -10.38 12.38 8.91
N ASN A 37 -9.08 12.70 8.83
CA ASN A 37 -8.04 11.69 8.65
C ASN A 37 -7.91 10.80 9.89
N VAL A 38 -7.84 9.48 9.72
CA VAL A 38 -7.57 8.52 10.81
C VAL A 38 -6.09 8.44 11.20
N PHE A 39 -5.25 9.26 10.61
CA PHE A 39 -3.82 9.39 10.85
C PHE A 39 -3.42 10.84 11.08
N LYS A 40 -2.21 11.08 11.54
CA LYS A 40 -1.66 12.42 11.80
C LYS A 40 -0.17 12.49 11.50
N ASP A 41 0.36 13.71 11.49
CA ASP A 41 1.79 13.99 11.41
C ASP A 41 2.61 13.21 12.45
N GLY A 42 3.75 12.69 12.02
CA GLY A 42 4.67 11.91 12.84
C GLY A 42 4.25 10.44 13.04
N GLU A 43 3.17 9.97 12.40
CA GLU A 43 2.81 8.55 12.42
C GLU A 43 3.93 7.68 11.83
N TRP A 44 4.24 6.56 12.47
CA TRP A 44 5.28 5.67 12.03
C TRP A 44 4.94 4.20 12.31
N PHE A 45 5.20 3.34 11.32
CA PHE A 45 5.04 1.89 11.40
C PHE A 45 6.33 1.16 11.07
N GLN A 46 6.49 -0.02 11.66
CA GLN A 46 7.44 -1.03 11.26
C GLN A 46 6.72 -2.37 11.11
N PHE A 47 6.93 -3.00 9.96
CA PHE A 47 6.41 -4.33 9.65
C PHE A 47 7.58 -5.31 9.53
N ARG A 48 7.36 -6.54 9.98
CA ARG A 48 8.31 -7.64 9.89
C ARG A 48 7.83 -8.66 8.88
N ILE A 49 8.63 -8.94 7.85
CA ILE A 49 8.36 -9.98 6.85
C ILE A 49 9.11 -11.23 7.26
N HIS A 50 8.38 -12.35 7.39
CA HIS A 50 8.96 -13.60 7.85
C HIS A 50 8.26 -14.82 7.25
N TYR A 51 8.98 -15.96 7.23
CA TYR A 51 8.45 -17.28 6.91
C TYR A 51 8.69 -18.18 8.11
N GLY A 52 7.60 -18.61 8.79
CA GLY A 52 7.71 -19.29 10.06
C GLY A 52 8.49 -18.44 11.09
N PHE A 53 9.59 -19.00 11.62
CA PHE A 53 10.50 -18.32 12.53
C PHE A 53 11.63 -17.52 11.83
N PHE A 54 11.76 -17.66 10.51
CA PHE A 54 12.83 -17.03 9.75
C PHE A 54 12.44 -15.60 9.36
N ASN A 55 13.15 -14.61 9.92
CA ASN A 55 12.98 -13.20 9.57
C ASN A 55 13.71 -12.89 8.26
N ALA A 56 12.97 -12.38 7.27
CA ALA A 56 13.50 -12.06 5.96
C ALA A 56 13.79 -10.57 5.79
N SER A 57 12.88 -9.70 6.26
CA SER A 57 12.92 -8.26 5.96
C SER A 57 12.17 -7.45 7.01
N TYR A 58 12.51 -6.15 7.08
CA TYR A 58 11.69 -5.14 7.73
C TYR A 58 11.30 -4.06 6.72
N VAL A 59 10.09 -3.55 6.90
CA VAL A 59 9.57 -2.40 6.16
C VAL A 59 9.17 -1.35 7.17
N THR A 60 9.56 -0.09 6.95
CA THR A 60 9.10 1.06 7.72
C THR A 60 8.29 1.99 6.85
N LEU A 61 7.30 2.64 7.44
CA LEU A 61 6.50 3.68 6.83
C LEU A 61 6.38 4.83 7.82
N SER A 62 6.74 6.04 7.41
CA SER A 62 6.58 7.27 8.20
C SER A 62 5.78 8.29 7.43
N LEU A 63 5.06 9.14 8.15
CA LEU A 63 4.24 10.22 7.64
C LEU A 63 4.66 11.53 8.27
N GLU A 64 4.90 12.54 7.46
CA GLU A 64 5.24 13.90 7.89
C GLU A 64 4.38 14.92 7.15
N ALA A 65 3.91 15.95 7.84
CA ALA A 65 3.28 17.09 7.19
C ALA A 65 4.36 17.93 6.46
N ASP A 66 4.08 18.34 5.23
CA ASP A 66 5.00 19.07 4.37
C ASP A 66 4.22 20.02 3.44
N THR A 67 4.93 20.79 2.62
CA THR A 67 4.35 21.72 1.65
C THR A 67 5.11 21.66 0.32
N ILE A 68 4.40 21.48 -0.78
CA ILE A 68 4.97 21.55 -2.14
C ILE A 68 4.30 22.68 -2.91
N ASN A 69 5.08 23.68 -3.35
CA ASN A 69 4.57 24.84 -4.09
C ASN A 69 3.34 25.48 -3.40
N GLU A 70 3.43 25.71 -2.08
CA GLU A 70 2.37 26.29 -1.24
C GLU A 70 1.15 25.37 -1.02
N VAL A 71 1.13 24.16 -1.57
CA VAL A 71 0.06 23.17 -1.34
C VAL A 71 0.43 22.33 -0.12
N PRO A 72 -0.41 22.28 0.93
CA PRO A 72 -0.22 21.37 2.07
C PRO A 72 -0.32 19.91 1.63
N VAL A 73 0.71 19.12 1.97
CA VAL A 73 0.79 17.70 1.63
C VAL A 73 1.19 16.88 2.86
N PHE A 74 0.89 15.60 2.82
CA PHE A 74 1.60 14.61 3.61
C PHE A 74 2.73 14.02 2.78
N HIS A 75 3.91 13.92 3.36
CA HIS A 75 5.05 13.19 2.82
C HIS A 75 5.17 11.85 3.53
N ALA A 76 4.80 10.78 2.86
CA ALA A 76 4.94 9.43 3.38
C ALA A 76 6.18 8.76 2.79
N LYS A 77 7.04 8.21 3.67
CA LYS A 77 8.32 7.57 3.32
C LYS A 77 8.27 6.09 3.66
N GLY A 78 8.42 5.25 2.65
CA GLY A 78 8.54 3.80 2.79
C GLY A 78 10.00 3.35 2.62
N TYR A 79 10.49 2.50 3.51
CA TYR A 79 11.80 1.88 3.38
C TYR A 79 11.72 0.41 3.68
N GLY A 80 12.19 -0.43 2.74
CA GLY A 80 12.25 -1.88 2.86
C GLY A 80 13.69 -2.41 2.79
N THR A 81 14.06 -3.31 3.69
CA THR A 81 15.38 -3.92 3.69
C THR A 81 15.36 -5.37 4.16
N THR A 82 16.11 -6.24 3.48
CA THR A 82 16.38 -7.60 3.95
C THR A 82 17.36 -7.59 5.12
N THR A 83 17.21 -8.56 6.03
CA THR A 83 18.02 -8.68 7.24
C THR A 83 18.62 -10.08 7.42
N GLY A 84 19.61 -10.20 8.32
CA GLY A 84 20.18 -11.47 8.71
C GLY A 84 20.66 -12.31 7.53
N LEU A 85 20.34 -13.60 7.57
CA LEU A 85 20.73 -14.56 6.51
C LEU A 85 20.07 -14.23 5.16
N ALA A 86 18.84 -13.69 5.14
CA ALA A 86 18.18 -13.31 3.89
C ALA A 86 19.00 -12.28 3.10
N ARG A 87 19.63 -11.31 3.80
CA ARG A 87 20.48 -10.27 3.19
C ARG A 87 21.73 -10.83 2.52
N LEU A 88 22.28 -11.94 3.04
CA LEU A 88 23.47 -12.58 2.44
C LEU A 88 23.14 -13.21 1.08
N PHE A 89 21.93 -13.72 0.90
CA PHE A 89 21.52 -14.37 -0.35
C PHE A 89 20.85 -13.41 -1.33
N TYR A 90 20.14 -12.42 -0.81
CA TYR A 90 19.40 -11.45 -1.64
C TYR A 90 19.27 -10.12 -0.93
N LYS A 91 20.12 -9.17 -1.29
CA LYS A 91 20.11 -7.82 -0.73
C LYS A 91 18.97 -7.02 -1.34
N VAL A 92 18.12 -6.47 -0.48
CA VAL A 92 17.06 -5.50 -0.83
C VAL A 92 17.30 -4.23 -0.05
N GLU A 93 17.22 -3.09 -0.74
CA GLU A 93 17.20 -1.74 -0.16
C GLU A 93 16.30 -0.88 -1.05
N ASP A 94 15.05 -0.73 -0.67
CA ASP A 94 14.03 -0.05 -1.46
C ASP A 94 13.50 1.16 -0.73
N TYR A 95 13.41 2.29 -1.44
CA TYR A 95 12.89 3.55 -0.95
C TYR A 95 11.69 3.98 -1.80
N TYR A 96 10.66 4.44 -1.12
CA TYR A 96 9.46 4.98 -1.70
C TYR A 96 9.10 6.28 -1.00
N ASP A 97 8.79 7.32 -1.78
CA ASP A 97 8.24 8.57 -1.27
C ASP A 97 6.94 8.87 -1.99
N SER A 98 5.91 9.22 -1.24
CA SER A 98 4.65 9.70 -1.77
C SER A 98 4.29 11.02 -1.12
N TYR A 99 4.05 12.02 -1.94
CA TYR A 99 3.52 13.31 -1.52
C TYR A 99 2.08 13.39 -1.98
N PHE A 100 1.15 13.39 -1.05
CA PHE A 100 -0.28 13.46 -1.35
C PHE A 100 -0.94 14.61 -0.62
N SER A 101 -1.95 15.20 -1.25
CA SER A 101 -2.66 16.38 -0.75
C SER A 101 -3.30 16.10 0.62
N GLN A 102 -3.17 17.04 1.56
CA GLN A 102 -3.88 16.98 2.83
C GLN A 102 -5.39 17.22 2.66
N GLU A 103 -5.79 17.93 1.60
CA GLU A 103 -7.19 18.27 1.33
C GLU A 103 -8.01 17.07 0.83
N ASN A 104 -7.46 16.27 -0.10
CA ASN A 104 -8.23 15.21 -0.76
C ASN A 104 -7.52 13.85 -0.82
N GLY A 105 -6.31 13.72 -0.26
CA GLY A 105 -5.56 12.48 -0.21
C GLY A 105 -4.95 12.04 -1.55
N LEU A 106 -5.14 12.80 -2.64
CA LEU A 106 -4.65 12.41 -3.96
C LEU A 106 -3.14 12.67 -4.09
N PRO A 107 -2.37 11.74 -4.70
CA PRO A 107 -0.93 11.88 -4.85
C PRO A 107 -0.59 12.97 -5.87
N LEU A 108 0.40 13.80 -5.52
CA LEU A 108 0.98 14.81 -6.41
C LEU A 108 2.33 14.33 -6.97
N TRP A 109 3.09 13.62 -6.16
CA TRP A 109 4.43 13.16 -6.52
C TRP A 109 4.76 11.84 -5.84
N PHE A 110 5.22 10.88 -6.63
CA PHE A 110 5.67 9.57 -6.17
C PHE A 110 7.08 9.29 -6.68
N ILE A 111 7.96 8.82 -5.80
CA ILE A 111 9.33 8.44 -6.10
C ILE A 111 9.53 6.98 -5.70
N ARG A 112 10.22 6.25 -6.56
CA ARG A 112 10.56 4.85 -6.31
C ARG A 112 12.02 4.60 -6.65
N ASN A 113 12.81 4.28 -5.63
CA ASN A 113 14.22 3.90 -5.78
C ASN A 113 14.41 2.48 -5.27
N ILE A 114 14.70 1.55 -6.18
CA ILE A 114 14.75 0.09 -5.93
C ILE A 114 16.17 -0.41 -6.11
N ASN A 115 16.62 -1.25 -5.17
CA ASN A 115 17.87 -2.00 -5.27
C ASN A 115 17.66 -3.42 -4.73
N GLU A 116 17.35 -4.36 -5.63
CA GLU A 116 16.98 -5.74 -5.31
C GLU A 116 17.91 -6.72 -6.03
N GLY A 117 18.93 -7.26 -5.34
CA GLY A 117 19.78 -8.31 -5.88
C GLY A 117 20.41 -7.98 -7.22
N GLY A 118 20.79 -6.72 -7.45
CA GLY A 118 21.35 -6.20 -8.70
C GLY A 118 20.32 -5.60 -9.68
N TYR A 119 19.02 -5.80 -9.46
CA TYR A 119 18.00 -5.03 -10.16
C TYR A 119 17.87 -3.65 -9.52
N THR A 120 17.90 -2.59 -10.33
CA THR A 120 17.74 -1.22 -9.85
C THR A 120 16.69 -0.48 -10.65
N LYS A 121 15.93 0.40 -9.98
CA LYS A 121 14.96 1.31 -10.58
C LYS A 121 15.08 2.67 -9.92
N ASP A 122 14.98 3.75 -10.69
CA ASP A 122 14.90 5.12 -10.19
C ASP A 122 13.83 5.83 -11.00
N LEU A 123 12.64 5.97 -10.40
CA LEU A 123 11.43 6.41 -11.06
C LEU A 123 10.80 7.55 -10.30
N GLU A 124 10.42 8.60 -11.01
CA GLU A 124 9.58 9.69 -10.53
C GLU A 124 8.28 9.74 -11.31
N ILE A 125 7.15 9.95 -10.61
CA ILE A 125 5.83 10.15 -11.20
C ILE A 125 5.23 11.43 -10.63
N ARG A 126 4.86 12.36 -11.50
CA ARG A 126 4.09 13.57 -11.16
C ARG A 126 2.67 13.39 -11.67
N PHE A 127 1.69 13.52 -10.78
CA PHE A 127 0.27 13.42 -11.12
C PHE A 127 -0.31 14.81 -11.42
N ASP A 128 -1.10 14.88 -12.48
CA ASP A 128 -1.96 16.02 -12.83
C ASP A 128 -3.39 15.48 -12.90
N HIS A 129 -4.10 15.55 -11.78
CA HIS A 129 -5.45 14.98 -11.66
C HIS A 129 -6.48 15.72 -12.48
N GLU A 130 -6.31 17.04 -12.70
CA GLU A 130 -7.20 17.82 -13.56
C GLU A 130 -7.13 17.35 -15.03
N LYS A 131 -5.89 17.16 -15.54
CA LYS A 131 -5.67 16.65 -16.89
C LYS A 131 -5.78 15.14 -16.99
N LYS A 132 -5.90 14.43 -15.85
CA LYS A 132 -5.92 12.97 -15.77
C LYS A 132 -4.68 12.35 -16.43
N ILE A 133 -3.48 12.87 -16.11
CA ILE A 133 -2.20 12.38 -16.64
C ILE A 133 -1.18 12.17 -15.52
N ALA A 134 -0.32 11.17 -15.72
CA ALA A 134 0.91 10.97 -14.96
C ALA A 134 2.12 11.24 -15.85
N LYS A 135 3.02 12.12 -15.40
CA LYS A 135 4.32 12.38 -16.03
C LYS A 135 5.37 11.53 -15.35
N ILE A 136 5.92 10.58 -16.10
CA ILE A 136 6.86 9.59 -15.60
C ILE A 136 8.26 9.94 -16.09
N ASN A 137 9.22 9.93 -15.19
CA ASN A 137 10.65 10.08 -15.47
C ASN A 137 11.39 8.85 -14.92
N ASP A 138 11.71 7.90 -15.78
CA ASP A 138 12.57 6.74 -15.47
C ASP A 138 14.03 7.16 -15.69
N LYS A 139 14.72 7.55 -14.60
CA LYS A 139 16.10 8.07 -14.64
C LYS A 139 17.10 6.99 -15.04
N LYS A 140 16.81 5.70 -14.76
CA LYS A 140 17.69 4.58 -15.14
C LYS A 140 17.64 4.28 -16.63
N LYS A 141 16.47 4.43 -17.24
CA LYS A 141 16.27 4.21 -18.68
C LYS A 141 16.36 5.49 -19.48
N GLU A 142 16.58 6.63 -18.83
CA GLU A 142 16.58 7.98 -19.45
C GLU A 142 15.32 8.23 -20.27
N LYS A 143 14.18 7.68 -19.80
CA LYS A 143 12.91 7.73 -20.52
C LYS A 143 11.90 8.60 -19.78
N LYS A 144 11.33 9.57 -20.50
CA LYS A 144 10.17 10.37 -20.06
C LYS A 144 8.95 10.00 -20.86
N GLN A 145 7.79 9.91 -20.22
CA GLN A 145 6.52 9.61 -20.86
C GLN A 145 5.37 10.22 -20.08
N GLU A 146 4.27 10.48 -20.80
CA GLU A 146 3.00 10.90 -20.20
C GLU A 146 1.96 9.81 -20.47
N ILE A 147 1.22 9.44 -19.42
CA ILE A 147 0.22 8.37 -19.49
C ILE A 147 -1.08 8.89 -18.89
N LYS A 148 -2.21 8.57 -19.51
CA LYS A 148 -3.53 8.84 -18.94
C LYS A 148 -3.72 8.01 -17.69
N VAL A 149 -4.20 8.64 -16.62
CA VAL A 149 -4.57 7.98 -15.37
C VAL A 149 -6.07 7.98 -15.18
N ASN A 150 -6.58 6.96 -14.50
CA ASN A 150 -7.97 6.93 -14.10
C ASN A 150 -8.26 8.07 -13.10
N PRO A 151 -9.52 8.55 -13.01
CA PRO A 151 -9.90 9.51 -11.99
C PRO A 151 -9.52 9.04 -10.59
N ASN A 152 -9.06 9.96 -9.75
CA ASN A 152 -8.66 9.68 -8.36
C ASN A 152 -7.69 8.50 -8.23
N ALA A 153 -6.75 8.37 -9.17
CA ALA A 153 -5.77 7.30 -9.12
C ALA A 153 -4.72 7.56 -8.04
N HIS A 154 -4.49 6.55 -7.20
CA HIS A 154 -3.49 6.57 -6.14
C HIS A 154 -2.20 5.86 -6.55
N ASP A 155 -1.07 6.34 -6.05
CA ASP A 155 0.15 5.54 -5.98
C ASP A 155 0.05 4.50 -4.85
N LEU A 156 1.08 3.68 -4.70
CA LEU A 156 1.13 2.60 -3.74
C LEU A 156 0.96 3.05 -2.27
N ILE A 157 1.60 4.17 -1.90
CA ILE A 157 1.60 4.65 -0.51
C ILE A 157 0.37 5.51 -0.23
N SER A 158 0.00 6.40 -1.15
CA SER A 158 -1.23 7.18 -0.98
C SER A 158 -2.47 6.28 -0.92
N ALA A 159 -2.48 5.15 -1.67
CA ALA A 159 -3.52 4.13 -1.56
C ALA A 159 -3.64 3.53 -0.16
N PHE A 160 -2.51 3.26 0.52
CA PHE A 160 -2.50 2.77 1.90
C PHE A 160 -3.21 3.74 2.84
N TYR A 161 -2.91 5.04 2.77
CA TYR A 161 -3.54 6.06 3.61
C TYR A 161 -5.00 6.30 3.21
N HIS A 162 -5.30 6.37 1.92
CA HIS A 162 -6.66 6.54 1.42
C HIS A 162 -7.60 5.41 1.89
N LEU A 163 -7.18 4.15 1.78
CA LEU A 163 -7.97 2.99 2.24
C LEU A 163 -8.30 3.05 3.74
N ARG A 164 -7.43 3.61 4.56
CA ARG A 164 -7.67 3.82 6.00
C ARG A 164 -8.72 4.91 6.25
N ASN A 165 -8.78 5.93 5.39
CA ASN A 165 -9.75 7.02 5.49
C ASN A 165 -11.15 6.67 5.01
N ILE A 166 -11.34 5.55 4.31
CA ILE A 166 -12.67 5.14 3.87
C ILE A 166 -13.56 4.87 5.08
N ASN A 167 -14.53 5.78 5.29
CA ASN A 167 -15.32 5.85 6.52
C ASN A 167 -16.32 4.70 6.67
N ASP A 168 -16.84 4.16 5.58
CA ASP A 168 -17.99 3.25 5.61
C ASP A 168 -17.63 1.75 5.71
N THR A 169 -16.38 1.44 6.07
CA THR A 169 -16.01 0.03 6.26
C THR A 169 -16.73 -0.62 7.45
N SER A 170 -17.23 0.17 8.41
CA SER A 170 -17.93 -0.36 9.58
C SER A 170 -19.30 -0.99 9.24
N ALA A 171 -19.97 -0.51 8.20
CA ALA A 171 -21.28 -0.97 7.73
C ALA A 171 -21.19 -2.04 6.63
N MET A 172 -19.99 -2.46 6.23
CA MET A 172 -19.83 -3.46 5.17
C MET A 172 -20.41 -4.82 5.53
N ASN A 173 -21.20 -5.37 4.61
CA ASN A 173 -21.66 -6.75 4.67
C ASN A 173 -20.60 -7.73 4.16
N LEU A 174 -20.69 -8.99 4.59
CA LEU A 174 -19.79 -10.05 4.09
C LEU A 174 -19.86 -10.15 2.56
N GLY A 175 -18.69 -10.13 1.93
CA GLY A 175 -18.55 -10.25 0.48
C GLY A 175 -18.57 -8.90 -0.27
N GLU A 176 -18.94 -7.80 0.38
CA GLU A 176 -18.79 -6.46 -0.20
C GLU A 176 -17.32 -6.07 -0.38
N SER A 177 -17.07 -5.13 -1.28
CA SER A 177 -15.70 -4.71 -1.60
C SER A 177 -15.57 -3.19 -1.60
N VAL A 178 -14.40 -2.73 -1.11
CA VAL A 178 -13.90 -1.38 -1.35
C VAL A 178 -13.07 -1.40 -2.63
N GLU A 179 -13.23 -0.40 -3.48
CA GLU A 179 -12.53 -0.29 -4.76
C GLU A 179 -11.80 1.05 -4.84
N ILE A 180 -10.56 1.03 -5.33
CA ILE A 180 -9.78 2.23 -5.62
C ILE A 180 -9.06 2.12 -6.96
N ASN A 181 -8.92 3.24 -7.66
CA ASN A 181 -8.05 3.33 -8.81
C ASN A 181 -6.61 3.49 -8.35
N MET A 182 -5.71 2.68 -8.87
CA MET A 182 -4.28 2.75 -8.62
C MET A 182 -3.51 2.97 -9.92
N PHE A 183 -2.39 3.67 -9.82
CA PHE A 183 -1.43 3.84 -10.89
C PHE A 183 -0.06 3.39 -10.43
N PHE A 184 0.46 2.33 -11.04
CA PHE A 184 1.75 1.73 -10.68
C PHE A 184 2.44 1.14 -11.92
N ASP A 185 3.78 1.24 -12.00
CA ASP A 185 4.59 0.77 -13.13
C ASP A 185 4.08 1.23 -14.52
N ALA A 186 3.57 2.47 -14.59
CA ALA A 186 3.01 3.09 -15.80
C ALA A 186 1.69 2.47 -16.29
N GLU A 187 0.95 1.80 -15.43
CA GLU A 187 -0.34 1.18 -15.74
C GLU A 187 -1.42 1.57 -14.71
N ASN A 188 -2.66 1.61 -15.17
CA ASN A 188 -3.84 1.79 -14.32
C ASN A 188 -4.38 0.44 -13.87
N TYR A 189 -4.71 0.34 -12.59
CA TYR A 189 -5.31 -0.85 -11.99
C TYR A 189 -6.56 -0.46 -11.22
N LEU A 190 -7.58 -1.30 -11.26
CA LEU A 190 -8.65 -1.28 -10.27
C LEU A 190 -8.30 -2.28 -9.18
N PHE A 191 -8.08 -1.76 -7.97
CA PHE A 191 -7.79 -2.55 -6.79
C PHE A 191 -9.04 -2.68 -5.94
N LYS A 192 -9.30 -3.90 -5.44
CA LYS A 192 -10.45 -4.19 -4.57
C LYS A 192 -10.00 -4.90 -3.31
N LEU A 193 -10.63 -4.55 -2.19
CA LEU A 193 -10.56 -5.30 -0.93
C LEU A 193 -11.92 -5.89 -0.63
N LYS A 194 -12.08 -7.21 -0.78
CA LYS A 194 -13.31 -7.93 -0.43
C LYS A 194 -13.33 -8.25 1.05
N TYR A 195 -14.37 -7.82 1.74
CA TYR A 195 -14.55 -8.04 3.16
C TYR A 195 -15.01 -9.46 3.46
N LEU A 196 -14.36 -10.14 4.40
CA LEU A 196 -14.63 -11.52 4.83
C LEU A 196 -15.11 -11.64 6.27
N GLY A 197 -15.32 -10.51 6.97
CA GLY A 197 -15.77 -10.53 8.36
C GLY A 197 -14.67 -10.12 9.35
N VAL A 198 -14.95 -10.41 10.62
CA VAL A 198 -14.06 -10.05 11.74
C VAL A 198 -13.39 -11.29 12.29
N GLU A 199 -12.10 -11.15 12.62
CA GLU A 199 -11.28 -12.19 13.25
C GLU A 199 -10.41 -11.57 14.34
N THR A 200 -10.16 -12.30 15.43
CA THR A 200 -9.21 -11.85 16.45
C THR A 200 -7.86 -12.51 16.23
N LEU A 201 -6.82 -11.72 15.99
CA LEU A 201 -5.45 -12.19 15.84
C LEU A 201 -4.68 -12.14 17.16
N ASN A 202 -3.88 -13.18 17.42
CA ASN A 202 -2.83 -13.11 18.42
C ASN A 202 -1.62 -12.40 17.81
N THR A 203 -1.23 -11.27 18.39
CA THR A 203 -0.10 -10.45 17.97
C THR A 203 0.90 -10.30 19.09
N LYS A 204 2.06 -9.70 18.83
CA LYS A 204 3.02 -9.35 19.90
C LYS A 204 2.48 -8.31 20.90
N PHE A 205 1.43 -7.56 20.52
CA PHE A 205 0.80 -6.56 21.38
C PHE A 205 -0.32 -7.15 22.25
N GLY A 206 -0.73 -8.40 22.00
CA GLY A 206 -1.89 -9.05 22.58
C GLY A 206 -2.91 -9.45 21.52
N LYS A 207 -4.15 -9.66 21.93
CA LYS A 207 -5.26 -10.01 21.03
C LYS A 207 -5.82 -8.76 20.39
N VAL A 208 -5.75 -8.66 19.06
CA VAL A 208 -6.29 -7.54 18.29
C VAL A 208 -7.48 -8.01 17.47
N ARG A 209 -8.61 -7.34 17.61
CA ARG A 209 -9.78 -7.53 16.76
C ARG A 209 -9.49 -6.92 15.39
N CYS A 210 -9.67 -7.68 14.31
CA CYS A 210 -9.33 -7.26 12.96
C CYS A 210 -10.48 -7.52 12.00
N ARG A 211 -10.61 -6.66 11.01
CA ARG A 211 -11.38 -6.89 9.79
C ARG A 211 -10.50 -7.64 8.80
N LYS A 212 -11.04 -8.70 8.23
CA LYS A 212 -10.34 -9.59 7.29
C LYS A 212 -10.77 -9.28 5.86
N TYR A 213 -9.78 -9.16 4.98
CA TYR A 213 -10.00 -8.86 3.56
C TYR A 213 -9.18 -9.78 2.66
N ILE A 214 -9.67 -9.98 1.44
CA ILE A 214 -8.87 -10.52 0.34
C ILE A 214 -8.67 -9.41 -0.69
N PRO A 215 -7.42 -9.12 -1.10
CA PRO A 215 -7.14 -8.18 -2.17
C PRO A 215 -7.38 -8.83 -3.54
N TYR A 216 -7.98 -8.05 -4.44
CA TYR A 216 -8.13 -8.37 -5.85
C TYR A 216 -7.51 -7.28 -6.68
N VAL A 217 -6.86 -7.67 -7.76
CA VAL A 217 -6.34 -6.73 -8.73
C VAL A 217 -6.92 -7.06 -10.08
N GLN A 218 -7.51 -6.07 -10.70
CA GLN A 218 -7.92 -6.19 -12.08
C GLN A 218 -6.73 -5.87 -12.98
N SER A 219 -6.25 -6.91 -13.66
CA SER A 219 -5.31 -6.79 -14.77
C SER A 219 -6.06 -7.12 -16.06
N GLY A 220 -6.28 -6.10 -16.90
CA GLY A 220 -7.10 -6.24 -18.09
C GLY A 220 -8.60 -6.46 -17.77
N ARG A 221 -9.24 -7.43 -18.45
CA ARG A 221 -10.68 -7.73 -18.27
C ARG A 221 -10.96 -8.75 -17.17
N VAL A 222 -9.96 -9.29 -16.52
CA VAL A 222 -10.10 -10.38 -15.55
C VAL A 222 -9.60 -9.93 -14.19
N PHE A 223 -10.48 -10.00 -13.19
CA PHE A 223 -10.04 -9.95 -11.80
C PHE A 223 -9.31 -11.25 -11.48
N LYS A 224 -8.04 -11.13 -11.13
CA LYS A 224 -7.31 -12.25 -10.54
C LYS A 224 -7.46 -12.16 -9.03
N GLU A 225 -8.23 -13.08 -8.47
CA GLU A 225 -8.23 -13.33 -7.05
C GLU A 225 -6.81 -13.76 -6.66
N GLN A 226 -6.23 -13.01 -5.72
CA GLN A 226 -5.03 -13.48 -5.04
C GLN A 226 -5.50 -14.42 -3.92
N GLU A 227 -6.11 -15.55 -4.28
CA GLU A 227 -6.70 -16.51 -3.34
C GLU A 227 -5.76 -16.92 -2.20
N SER A 228 -4.46 -16.72 -2.40
CA SER A 228 -3.42 -16.98 -1.41
C SER A 228 -3.09 -15.79 -0.50
N VAL A 229 -3.66 -14.60 -0.73
CA VAL A 229 -3.31 -13.40 0.06
C VAL A 229 -4.49 -12.96 0.92
N THR A 230 -4.21 -12.75 2.19
CA THR A 230 -5.19 -12.23 3.16
C THR A 230 -4.61 -11.01 3.89
N LEU A 231 -5.44 -10.01 4.11
CA LEU A 231 -5.13 -8.79 4.86
C LEU A 231 -6.02 -8.73 6.10
N TRP A 232 -5.44 -8.46 7.25
CA TRP A 232 -6.12 -8.11 8.50
C TRP A 232 -5.79 -6.67 8.87
N VAL A 233 -6.84 -5.88 9.08
CA VAL A 233 -6.78 -4.46 9.48
C VAL A 233 -7.42 -4.32 10.85
N SER A 234 -6.85 -3.53 11.76
CA SER A 234 -7.44 -3.29 13.08
C SER A 234 -8.87 -2.78 12.96
N ASP A 235 -9.78 -3.34 13.79
CA ASP A 235 -11.18 -2.94 13.84
C ASP A 235 -11.35 -1.82 14.89
N ASP A 236 -10.53 -0.78 14.78
CA ASP A 236 -10.51 0.43 15.59
C ASP A 236 -10.47 1.67 14.67
N GLU A 237 -10.47 2.86 15.27
CA GLU A 237 -10.46 4.12 14.53
C GLU A 237 -9.18 4.35 13.72
N ASN A 238 -8.04 3.71 14.06
CA ASN A 238 -6.80 3.84 13.31
C ASN A 238 -6.77 3.04 12.01
N LYS A 239 -7.53 1.92 11.92
CA LYS A 239 -7.62 1.04 10.74
C LYS A 239 -6.24 0.66 10.18
N ILE A 240 -5.33 0.20 11.05
CA ILE A 240 -3.96 -0.16 10.65
C ILE A 240 -3.89 -1.62 10.17
N PRO A 241 -3.13 -1.91 9.10
CA PRO A 241 -2.80 -3.29 8.76
C PRO A 241 -2.04 -3.96 9.90
N ILE A 242 -2.58 -5.07 10.38
CA ILE A 242 -1.97 -5.88 11.44
C ILE A 242 -1.16 -7.03 10.84
N ARG A 243 -1.69 -7.61 9.76
CA ARG A 243 -1.03 -8.71 9.05
C ARG A 243 -1.42 -8.74 7.58
N PHE A 244 -0.42 -8.94 6.72
CA PHE A 244 -0.58 -9.54 5.41
C PHE A 244 -0.05 -10.98 5.46
N GLN A 245 -0.76 -11.90 4.84
CA GLN A 245 -0.34 -13.28 4.73
C GLN A 245 -0.52 -13.76 3.29
N ALA A 246 0.54 -14.35 2.74
CA ALA A 246 0.50 -15.04 1.47
C ALA A 246 0.72 -16.53 1.71
N ASP A 247 -0.30 -17.34 1.46
CA ASP A 247 -0.22 -18.78 1.61
C ASP A 247 0.58 -19.40 0.44
N LEU A 248 1.44 -20.34 0.77
CA LEU A 248 2.27 -21.09 -0.17
C LEU A 248 1.85 -22.55 -0.13
N THR A 249 2.34 -23.35 -1.09
CA THR A 249 2.13 -24.82 -1.07
C THR A 249 2.57 -25.44 0.26
N VAL A 250 3.59 -24.86 0.90
CA VAL A 250 4.03 -25.23 2.26
C VAL A 250 4.20 -23.95 3.06
N GLY A 251 3.43 -23.79 4.15
CA GLY A 251 3.50 -22.65 5.03
C GLY A 251 2.98 -21.33 4.43
N ALA A 252 3.36 -20.22 5.01
CA ALA A 252 2.96 -18.87 4.57
C ALA A 252 4.05 -17.85 4.81
N ILE A 253 4.16 -16.86 3.92
CA ILE A 253 4.90 -15.63 4.18
C ILE A 253 3.95 -14.67 4.88
N LYS A 254 4.42 -14.08 5.97
CA LYS A 254 3.67 -13.09 6.75
C LYS A 254 4.43 -11.79 6.81
N CYS A 255 3.67 -10.69 6.77
CA CYS A 255 4.11 -9.34 7.06
C CYS A 255 3.29 -8.84 8.24
N ASP A 256 3.88 -8.87 9.43
CA ASP A 256 3.21 -8.52 10.68
C ASP A 256 3.60 -7.11 11.14
N LEU A 257 2.63 -6.36 11.70
CA LEU A 257 2.92 -5.13 12.41
C LEU A 257 3.86 -5.42 13.58
N GLU A 258 5.06 -4.84 13.54
CA GLU A 258 6.11 -5.06 14.55
C GLU A 258 6.20 -3.92 15.56
N ASN A 259 6.08 -2.67 15.10
CA ASN A 259 6.07 -1.49 15.96
C ASN A 259 5.24 -0.37 15.32
N PHE A 260 4.79 0.57 16.15
CA PHE A 260 4.13 1.78 15.71
C PHE A 260 4.41 2.94 16.66
N LYS A 261 4.24 4.19 16.18
CA LYS A 261 4.34 5.41 16.99
C LYS A 261 3.34 6.44 16.50
N ASN A 262 2.95 7.35 17.39
CA ASN A 262 2.17 8.55 17.10
C ASN A 262 0.85 8.27 16.37
N LEU A 263 0.13 7.21 16.73
CA LEU A 263 -1.22 6.99 16.22
C LEU A 263 -2.14 8.15 16.60
N LYS A 264 -3.11 8.47 15.75
CA LYS A 264 -4.11 9.51 16.05
C LYS A 264 -5.05 9.09 17.16
N HIS A 265 -5.48 7.82 17.16
CA HIS A 265 -6.43 7.24 18.12
C HIS A 265 -5.76 6.17 18.98
N PRO A 266 -6.33 5.80 20.14
CA PRO A 266 -5.84 4.67 20.94
C PRO A 266 -5.81 3.38 20.13
N PHE A 267 -4.77 2.57 20.31
CA PHE A 267 -4.70 1.23 19.72
C PHE A 267 -5.43 0.23 20.61
N GLU A 268 -6.46 -0.42 20.09
CA GLU A 268 -7.32 -1.30 20.87
C GLU A 268 -6.77 -2.72 20.97
N ILE A 269 -6.50 -3.16 22.19
CA ILE A 269 -6.05 -4.53 22.53
C ILE A 269 -7.13 -5.17 23.41
N LYS A 270 -7.56 -6.38 23.07
CA LYS A 270 -8.37 -7.20 23.96
C LYS A 270 -7.45 -7.89 24.98
N LEU A 271 -7.71 -7.64 26.23
CA LEU A 271 -7.05 -8.33 27.35
C LEU A 271 -7.48 -9.78 27.47
#